data_f2224aef0f066dec952ef7b42e954614
#
_entry.id   f2224aef0f066dec952ef7b42e954614
#
_cell.length_a   1.000
_cell.length_b   1.000
_cell.length_c   1.000
_cell.angle_alpha   90.00
_cell.angle_beta   90.00
_cell.angle_gamma   90.00
#
_symmetry.space_group_name_H-M   'P 1'
#
loop_
_entity.id
_entity.type
_entity.pdbx_description
1 polymer ?
#
loop_
_entity_poly.entity_id
_entity_poly.type
_entity_poly.pdbx_seq_one_letter_code
_entity_poly.pdbx_strand_id
1 'polypeptide(L)'
;ILIINSVYATASDTDFKTWLASYKKDALKKGISQKTIDMTFKDVKFLEQVIKYDRKQPEFFEDTITYVGKRATASKAKKAKELLKKNTHLFSEVEKKFKVEKEVLLALWGIETHFGKHVGKMDIISSLATLSYDKRRRDFFSSQLFILLKLIDKKLIDPTKLYGSWAGAYGNFQFMPSTIINYAIDYDGDNKIELKSSLADSLASAANYINRIGWKKGQPCFYRVKLTKKVSKEYINSSAKNI
;
A
#
# COMPACT_ATOMS: atom_id res chain seq x y z
N ILE A 1 26.88 -19.38 30.87
CA ILE A 1 26.23 -18.59 29.81
C ILE A 1 25.30 -19.56 29.07
N LEU A 2 24.00 -19.51 29.39
CA LEU A 2 22.97 -20.28 28.67
C LEU A 2 22.62 -19.48 27.40
N ILE A 3 23.01 -19.98 26.23
CA ILE A 3 22.55 -19.49 24.93
C ILE A 3 21.15 -20.04 24.75
N ILE A 4 20.12 -19.22 24.99
CA ILE A 4 18.75 -19.53 24.63
C ILE A 4 18.65 -19.35 23.11
N ASN A 5 18.86 -20.40 22.36
CA ASN A 5 18.44 -20.49 20.97
C ASN A 5 16.91 -20.47 20.95
N SER A 6 16.30 -19.31 20.69
CA SER A 6 14.90 -19.22 20.31
C SER A 6 14.72 -19.90 18.96
N VAL A 7 14.34 -21.18 19.01
CA VAL A 7 13.85 -21.90 17.83
C VAL A 7 12.56 -21.20 17.41
N TYR A 8 12.65 -20.33 16.40
CA TYR A 8 11.46 -19.91 15.70
C TYR A 8 10.88 -21.12 15.00
N ALA A 9 9.83 -21.70 15.56
CA ALA A 9 9.08 -22.75 14.90
C ALA A 9 8.61 -22.19 13.55
N THR A 10 9.10 -22.77 12.46
CA THR A 10 8.62 -22.49 11.11
C THR A 10 7.16 -22.94 11.09
N ALA A 11 6.26 -22.00 10.82
CA ALA A 11 4.85 -22.28 10.65
C ALA A 11 4.68 -23.34 9.56
N SER A 12 4.05 -24.46 9.88
CA SER A 12 3.84 -25.55 8.92
C SER A 12 2.68 -25.18 7.98
N ASP A 13 2.73 -25.70 6.75
CA ASP A 13 1.62 -25.53 5.77
C ASP A 13 0.30 -26.12 6.32
N THR A 14 0.37 -27.15 7.13
CA THR A 14 -0.77 -27.76 7.81
C THR A 14 -1.42 -26.82 8.81
N ASP A 15 -0.62 -26.10 9.61
CA ASP A 15 -1.12 -25.14 10.60
C ASP A 15 -1.75 -23.93 9.90
N PHE A 16 -1.16 -23.48 8.77
CA PHE A 16 -1.73 -22.42 7.95
C PHE A 16 -3.10 -22.81 7.37
N LYS A 17 -3.26 -24.04 6.87
CA LYS A 17 -4.54 -24.54 6.34
C LYS A 17 -5.62 -24.59 7.43
N THR A 18 -5.27 -25.04 8.62
CA THR A 18 -6.18 -25.07 9.77
C THR A 18 -6.62 -23.68 10.16
N TRP A 19 -5.67 -22.72 10.25
CA TRP A 19 -5.97 -21.33 10.51
C TRP A 19 -6.86 -20.72 9.42
N LEU A 20 -6.55 -20.97 8.14
CA LEU A 20 -7.32 -20.45 7.01
C LEU A 20 -8.77 -20.96 7.03
N ALA A 21 -8.99 -22.23 7.40
CA ALA A 21 -10.33 -22.78 7.55
C ALA A 21 -11.13 -22.07 8.65
N SER A 22 -10.49 -21.75 9.78
CA SER A 22 -11.10 -20.95 10.84
C SER A 22 -11.40 -19.51 10.37
N TYR A 23 -10.44 -18.87 9.69
CA TYR A 23 -10.61 -17.51 9.16
C TYR A 23 -11.78 -17.42 8.17
N LYS A 24 -11.93 -18.39 7.27
CA LYS A 24 -13.08 -18.50 6.35
C LYS A 24 -14.41 -18.54 7.08
N LYS A 25 -14.52 -19.37 8.12
CA LYS A 25 -15.74 -19.45 8.97
C LYS A 25 -16.05 -18.12 9.63
N ASP A 26 -15.05 -17.43 10.14
CA ASP A 26 -15.25 -16.14 10.81
C ASP A 26 -15.63 -15.03 9.80
N ALA A 27 -15.08 -15.06 8.59
CA ALA A 27 -15.46 -14.14 7.53
C ALA A 27 -16.93 -14.34 7.10
N LEU A 28 -17.39 -15.60 6.98
CA LEU A 28 -18.79 -15.94 6.72
C LEU A 28 -19.71 -15.39 7.82
N LYS A 29 -19.39 -15.64 9.11
CA LYS A 29 -20.15 -15.11 10.25
C LYS A 29 -20.24 -13.59 10.24
N LYS A 30 -19.23 -12.90 9.69
CA LYS A 30 -19.18 -11.44 9.54
C LYS A 30 -19.83 -10.92 8.25
N GLY A 31 -20.55 -11.79 7.52
CA GLY A 31 -21.38 -11.42 6.38
C GLY A 31 -20.71 -11.42 5.00
N ILE A 32 -19.53 -12.02 4.85
CA ILE A 32 -18.94 -12.28 3.53
C ILE A 32 -19.67 -13.48 2.91
N SER A 33 -20.05 -13.39 1.63
CA SER A 33 -20.76 -14.47 0.95
C SER A 33 -19.88 -15.72 0.76
N GLN A 34 -20.50 -16.91 0.76
CA GLN A 34 -19.83 -18.17 0.50
C GLN A 34 -19.13 -18.14 -0.87
N LYS A 35 -19.79 -17.58 -1.88
CA LYS A 35 -19.23 -17.43 -3.23
C LYS A 35 -17.91 -16.64 -3.22
N THR A 36 -17.85 -15.54 -2.49
CA THR A 36 -16.62 -14.73 -2.36
C THR A 36 -15.53 -15.51 -1.64
N ILE A 37 -15.85 -16.22 -0.57
CA ILE A 37 -14.89 -17.08 0.15
C ILE A 37 -14.30 -18.14 -0.77
N ASP A 38 -15.16 -18.88 -1.50
CA ASP A 38 -14.71 -19.98 -2.36
C ASP A 38 -13.84 -19.47 -3.51
N MET A 39 -14.25 -18.39 -4.14
CA MET A 39 -13.50 -17.77 -5.25
C MET A 39 -12.16 -17.20 -4.80
N THR A 40 -12.15 -16.46 -3.69
CA THR A 40 -10.96 -15.73 -3.21
C THR A 40 -9.90 -16.69 -2.64
N PHE A 41 -10.33 -17.72 -1.91
CA PHE A 41 -9.41 -18.63 -1.23
C PHE A 41 -9.14 -19.94 -1.98
N LYS A 42 -9.54 -20.05 -3.24
CA LYS A 42 -9.34 -21.27 -4.05
C LYS A 42 -7.87 -21.67 -4.16
N ASP A 43 -7.01 -20.72 -4.49
CA ASP A 43 -5.60 -20.95 -4.80
C ASP A 43 -4.63 -20.30 -3.80
N VAL A 44 -5.13 -19.95 -2.60
CA VAL A 44 -4.32 -19.30 -1.56
C VAL A 44 -3.24 -20.23 -1.02
N LYS A 45 -2.02 -19.70 -0.93
CA LYS A 45 -0.82 -20.42 -0.49
C LYS A 45 -0.16 -19.69 0.67
N PHE A 46 0.52 -20.44 1.53
CA PHE A 46 1.46 -19.89 2.49
C PHE A 46 2.74 -19.44 1.76
N LEU A 47 3.16 -18.21 1.96
CA LEU A 47 4.29 -17.60 1.27
C LEU A 47 5.40 -17.22 2.26
N GLU A 48 6.32 -18.15 2.55
CA GLU A 48 7.46 -17.89 3.46
C GLU A 48 8.26 -16.63 3.08
N GLN A 49 8.39 -16.36 1.78
CA GLN A 49 9.10 -15.19 1.29
C GLN A 49 8.47 -13.88 1.78
N VAL A 50 7.16 -13.84 1.95
CA VAL A 50 6.42 -12.69 2.51
C VAL A 50 6.84 -12.43 3.95
N ILE A 51 6.97 -13.50 4.75
CA ILE A 51 7.48 -13.39 6.13
C ILE A 51 8.92 -12.84 6.15
N LYS A 52 9.77 -13.31 5.24
CA LYS A 52 11.16 -12.82 5.12
C LYS A 52 11.20 -11.32 4.78
N TYR A 53 10.35 -10.87 3.86
CA TYR A 53 10.23 -9.44 3.54
C TYR A 53 9.71 -8.61 4.70
N ASP A 54 8.72 -9.10 5.44
CA ASP A 54 8.19 -8.42 6.62
C ASP A 54 9.23 -8.23 7.75
N ARG A 55 10.25 -9.11 7.81
CA ARG A 55 11.36 -9.04 8.78
C ARG A 55 12.52 -8.15 8.33
N LYS A 56 12.64 -7.86 7.02
CA LYS A 56 13.77 -7.12 6.42
C LYS A 56 13.25 -5.99 5.55
N GLN A 57 12.96 -4.84 6.16
CA GLN A 57 12.50 -3.63 5.46
C GLN A 57 13.68 -2.67 5.31
N PRO A 58 14.11 -2.35 4.07
CA PRO A 58 15.30 -1.52 3.79
C PRO A 58 15.26 -0.13 4.44
N GLU A 59 14.08 0.47 4.57
CA GLU A 59 13.85 1.79 5.15
C GLU A 59 14.32 1.92 6.60
N PHE A 60 14.53 0.81 7.30
CA PHE A 60 15.07 0.81 8.67
C PHE A 60 16.61 0.73 8.71
N PHE A 61 17.25 0.54 7.56
CA PHE A 61 18.70 0.31 7.46
C PHE A 61 19.42 1.35 6.60
N GLU A 62 18.70 2.17 5.83
CA GLU A 62 19.30 3.22 5.00
C GLU A 62 19.23 4.58 5.72
N ASP A 63 20.30 5.38 5.66
CA ASP A 63 20.26 6.78 6.09
C ASP A 63 19.40 7.62 5.12
N THR A 64 18.88 8.75 5.61
CA THR A 64 17.94 9.60 4.86
C THR A 64 18.53 10.11 3.54
N ILE A 65 19.82 10.47 3.49
CA ILE A 65 20.46 11.02 2.28
C ILE A 65 20.54 9.94 1.21
N THR A 66 21.00 8.75 1.59
CA THR A 66 21.06 7.58 0.70
C THR A 66 19.66 7.18 0.22
N TYR A 67 18.68 7.15 1.13
CA TYR A 67 17.29 6.81 0.82
C TYR A 67 16.70 7.78 -0.22
N VAL A 68 16.82 9.10 0.02
CA VAL A 68 16.31 10.15 -0.88
C VAL A 68 17.05 10.11 -2.22
N GLY A 69 18.38 10.02 -2.20
CA GLY A 69 19.20 10.00 -3.41
C GLY A 69 18.87 8.86 -4.37
N LYS A 70 18.54 7.69 -3.82
CA LYS A 70 18.09 6.53 -4.64
C LYS A 70 16.69 6.71 -5.23
N ARG A 71 15.81 7.48 -4.60
CA ARG A 71 14.38 7.57 -4.96
C ARG A 71 14.03 8.84 -5.73
N ALA A 72 14.71 9.97 -5.46
CA ALA A 72 14.48 11.27 -6.11
C ALA A 72 15.59 11.58 -7.13
N THR A 73 15.61 10.84 -8.24
CA THR A 73 16.66 10.99 -9.28
C THR A 73 16.24 11.95 -10.39
N ALA A 74 17.23 12.58 -11.05
CA ALA A 74 17.01 13.42 -12.23
C ALA A 74 16.29 12.68 -13.37
N SER A 75 16.58 11.39 -13.54
CA SER A 75 15.90 10.53 -14.53
C SER A 75 14.40 10.40 -14.23
N LYS A 76 14.02 10.18 -12.96
CA LYS A 76 12.60 10.15 -12.56
C LYS A 76 11.93 11.51 -12.78
N ALA A 77 12.61 12.62 -12.45
CA ALA A 77 12.08 13.96 -12.67
C ALA A 77 11.84 14.25 -14.16
N LYS A 78 12.77 13.84 -15.04
CA LYS A 78 12.59 13.91 -16.50
C LYS A 78 11.38 13.11 -16.95
N LYS A 79 11.27 11.85 -16.51
CA LYS A 79 10.13 10.97 -16.84
C LYS A 79 8.80 11.54 -16.35
N ALA A 80 8.75 12.14 -15.15
CA ALA A 80 7.57 12.81 -14.63
C ALA A 80 7.10 13.94 -15.54
N LYS A 81 8.03 14.81 -15.99
CA LYS A 81 7.71 15.91 -16.92
C LYS A 81 7.14 15.41 -18.25
N GLU A 82 7.70 14.33 -18.81
CA GLU A 82 7.18 13.69 -20.03
C GLU A 82 5.76 13.19 -19.86
N LEU A 83 5.50 12.48 -18.73
CA LEU A 83 4.18 11.94 -18.42
C LEU A 83 3.16 13.03 -18.13
N LEU A 84 3.56 14.11 -17.45
CA LEU A 84 2.71 15.28 -17.25
C LEU A 84 2.30 15.91 -18.59
N LYS A 85 3.25 16.12 -19.50
CA LYS A 85 2.98 16.65 -20.84
C LYS A 85 2.03 15.76 -21.62
N LYS A 86 2.22 14.43 -21.56
CA LYS A 86 1.36 13.47 -22.26
C LYS A 86 -0.07 13.45 -21.73
N ASN A 87 -0.28 13.68 -20.44
CA ASN A 87 -1.57 13.55 -19.76
C ASN A 87 -2.03 14.88 -19.13
N THR A 88 -1.64 16.01 -19.70
CA THR A 88 -1.85 17.36 -19.11
C THR A 88 -3.29 17.60 -18.73
N HIS A 89 -4.25 17.22 -19.57
CA HIS A 89 -5.68 17.44 -19.34
C HIS A 89 -6.14 16.70 -18.06
N LEU A 90 -5.91 15.40 -17.98
CA LEU A 90 -6.29 14.59 -16.83
C LEU A 90 -5.67 15.10 -15.51
N PHE A 91 -4.37 15.41 -15.52
CA PHE A 91 -3.71 15.97 -14.32
C PHE A 91 -4.31 17.30 -13.91
N SER A 92 -4.64 18.17 -14.87
CA SER A 92 -5.24 19.48 -14.58
C SER A 92 -6.66 19.37 -14.03
N GLU A 93 -7.47 18.46 -14.54
CA GLU A 93 -8.81 18.17 -14.04
C GLU A 93 -8.79 17.63 -12.62
N VAL A 94 -7.94 16.62 -12.37
CA VAL A 94 -7.77 16.02 -11.03
C VAL A 94 -7.27 17.06 -10.04
N GLU A 95 -6.26 17.86 -10.39
CA GLU A 95 -5.77 18.97 -9.56
C GLU A 95 -6.87 19.98 -9.25
N LYS A 96 -7.65 20.38 -10.24
CA LYS A 96 -8.77 21.34 -10.08
C LYS A 96 -9.83 20.78 -9.14
N LYS A 97 -10.19 19.50 -9.30
CA LYS A 97 -11.26 18.84 -8.52
C LYS A 97 -10.85 18.58 -7.08
N PHE A 98 -9.67 18.03 -6.85
CA PHE A 98 -9.25 17.56 -5.54
C PHE A 98 -8.31 18.51 -4.80
N LYS A 99 -7.87 19.61 -5.43
CA LYS A 99 -6.98 20.61 -4.81
C LYS A 99 -5.65 20.02 -4.30
N VAL A 100 -5.10 19.07 -5.04
CA VAL A 100 -3.77 18.47 -4.84
C VAL A 100 -2.95 18.74 -6.08
N GLU A 101 -1.75 19.30 -5.91
CA GLU A 101 -0.87 19.64 -7.02
C GLU A 101 -0.49 18.41 -7.83
N LYS A 102 -0.53 18.53 -9.14
CA LYS A 102 -0.17 17.45 -10.06
C LYS A 102 1.27 16.98 -9.88
N GLU A 103 2.15 17.86 -9.44
CA GLU A 103 3.56 17.54 -9.12
C GLU A 103 3.66 16.58 -7.93
N VAL A 104 2.80 16.71 -6.92
CA VAL A 104 2.72 15.81 -5.76
C VAL A 104 2.25 14.43 -6.22
N LEU A 105 1.20 14.36 -7.03
CA LEU A 105 0.70 13.10 -7.58
C LEU A 105 1.75 12.39 -8.44
N LEU A 106 2.47 13.14 -9.27
CA LEU A 106 3.57 12.60 -10.08
C LEU A 106 4.73 12.08 -9.22
N ALA A 107 5.10 12.81 -8.17
CA ALA A 107 6.15 12.40 -7.26
C ALA A 107 5.80 11.08 -6.56
N LEU A 108 4.58 10.98 -6.01
CA LEU A 108 4.08 9.76 -5.37
C LEU A 108 4.05 8.59 -6.37
N TRP A 109 3.48 8.77 -7.56
CA TRP A 109 3.45 7.73 -8.59
C TRP A 109 4.85 7.26 -8.99
N GLY A 110 5.80 8.20 -9.08
CA GLY A 110 7.20 7.89 -9.35
C GLY A 110 7.92 7.14 -8.24
N ILE A 111 7.61 7.47 -6.97
CA ILE A 111 8.22 6.82 -5.79
C ILE A 111 7.62 5.43 -5.59
N GLU A 112 6.30 5.32 -5.59
CA GLU A 112 5.58 4.08 -5.27
C GLU A 112 5.83 2.98 -6.30
N THR A 113 5.68 3.29 -7.59
CA THR A 113 5.67 2.25 -8.62
C THR A 113 6.55 2.54 -9.84
N HIS A 114 7.40 3.56 -9.76
CA HIS A 114 8.16 4.02 -10.93
C HIS A 114 7.24 4.28 -12.14
N PHE A 115 6.18 5.04 -11.89
CA PHE A 115 5.13 5.39 -12.87
C PHE A 115 4.40 4.15 -13.43
N GLY A 116 4.00 3.25 -12.55
CA GLY A 116 3.25 2.04 -12.90
C GLY A 116 4.09 0.87 -13.40
N LYS A 117 5.43 1.04 -13.49
CA LYS A 117 6.33 0.01 -14.01
C LYS A 117 6.56 -1.14 -13.03
N HIS A 118 6.48 -0.87 -11.72
CA HIS A 118 6.74 -1.81 -10.64
C HIS A 118 5.59 -1.83 -9.62
N VAL A 119 4.43 -2.30 -10.04
CA VAL A 119 3.23 -2.38 -9.19
C VAL A 119 3.21 -3.62 -8.27
N GLY A 120 4.28 -4.41 -8.29
CA GLY A 120 4.36 -5.68 -7.56
C GLY A 120 3.86 -6.87 -8.37
N LYS A 121 4.33 -8.08 -7.97
CA LYS A 121 4.03 -9.36 -8.64
C LYS A 121 3.59 -10.44 -7.66
N MET A 122 3.46 -10.11 -6.37
CA MET A 122 3.01 -11.05 -5.35
C MET A 122 1.49 -11.18 -5.41
N ASP A 123 1.00 -12.39 -5.22
CA ASP A 123 -0.43 -12.63 -5.02
C ASP A 123 -0.86 -11.97 -3.70
N ILE A 124 -1.72 -10.96 -3.80
CA ILE A 124 -2.12 -10.14 -2.66
C ILE A 124 -2.90 -10.95 -1.63
N ILE A 125 -3.75 -11.87 -2.09
CA ILE A 125 -4.60 -12.68 -1.21
C ILE A 125 -3.74 -13.61 -0.38
N SER A 126 -2.84 -14.36 -1.02
CA SER A 126 -1.87 -15.23 -0.33
C SER A 126 -0.94 -14.44 0.59
N SER A 127 -0.50 -13.25 0.17
CA SER A 127 0.36 -12.38 0.98
C SER A 127 -0.35 -11.92 2.25
N LEU A 128 -1.56 -11.39 2.13
CA LEU A 128 -2.36 -10.94 3.26
C LEU A 128 -2.75 -12.11 4.18
N ALA A 129 -3.13 -13.27 3.62
CA ALA A 129 -3.43 -14.46 4.40
C ALA A 129 -2.20 -14.94 5.20
N THR A 130 -1.02 -14.98 4.56
CA THR A 130 0.23 -15.35 5.23
C THR A 130 0.57 -14.39 6.37
N LEU A 131 0.47 -13.08 6.15
CA LEU A 131 0.74 -12.05 7.17
C LEU A 131 -0.33 -12.02 8.28
N SER A 132 -1.57 -12.38 7.95
CA SER A 132 -2.64 -12.55 8.94
C SER A 132 -2.44 -13.80 9.82
N TYR A 133 -1.85 -14.84 9.27
CA TYR A 133 -1.46 -16.03 10.02
C TYR A 133 -0.26 -15.76 10.92
N ASP A 134 0.72 -14.98 10.47
CA ASP A 134 1.90 -14.61 11.24
C ASP A 134 1.55 -13.77 12.48
N LYS A 135 2.23 -14.01 13.62
CA LYS A 135 1.88 -13.38 14.89
C LYS A 135 2.23 -11.90 14.98
N ARG A 136 3.23 -11.43 14.20
CA ARG A 136 3.86 -10.11 14.40
C ARG A 136 2.90 -8.92 14.20
N ARG A 137 2.13 -8.92 13.11
CA ARG A 137 1.16 -7.85 12.77
C ARG A 137 -0.19 -8.42 12.38
N ARG A 138 -0.59 -9.52 13.03
CA ARG A 138 -1.79 -10.30 12.72
C ARG A 138 -3.05 -9.45 12.60
N ASP A 139 -3.35 -8.64 13.59
CA ASP A 139 -4.61 -7.89 13.64
C ASP A 139 -4.71 -6.89 12.49
N PHE A 140 -3.60 -6.20 12.19
CA PHE A 140 -3.54 -5.29 11.05
C PHE A 140 -3.82 -6.02 9.73
N PHE A 141 -3.08 -7.10 9.45
CA PHE A 141 -3.24 -7.79 8.17
C PHE A 141 -4.54 -8.58 8.06
N SER A 142 -5.05 -9.14 9.17
CA SER A 142 -6.38 -9.76 9.19
C SER A 142 -7.49 -8.76 8.88
N SER A 143 -7.37 -7.53 9.37
CA SER A 143 -8.27 -6.44 9.02
C SER A 143 -8.17 -6.08 7.53
N GLN A 144 -6.95 -5.97 6.98
CA GLN A 144 -6.77 -5.70 5.55
C GLN A 144 -7.35 -6.80 4.67
N LEU A 145 -7.12 -8.06 5.02
CA LEU A 145 -7.68 -9.20 4.30
C LEU A 145 -9.22 -9.20 4.34
N PHE A 146 -9.81 -8.91 5.51
CA PHE A 146 -11.26 -8.83 5.65
C PHE A 146 -11.86 -7.68 4.82
N ILE A 147 -11.22 -6.53 4.80
CA ILE A 147 -11.64 -5.39 3.97
C ILE A 147 -11.52 -5.74 2.47
N LEU A 148 -10.46 -6.46 2.08
CA LEU A 148 -10.32 -6.94 0.71
C LEU A 148 -11.47 -7.88 0.32
N LEU A 149 -11.86 -8.80 1.21
CA LEU A 149 -13.03 -9.65 0.98
C LEU A 149 -14.30 -8.84 0.78
N LYS A 150 -14.52 -7.77 1.56
CA LYS A 150 -15.67 -6.87 1.37
C LYS A 150 -15.65 -6.17 0.01
N LEU A 151 -14.48 -5.72 -0.45
CA LEU A 151 -14.33 -5.09 -1.76
C LEU A 151 -14.67 -6.06 -2.91
N ILE A 152 -14.23 -7.31 -2.78
CA ILE A 152 -14.52 -8.38 -3.73
C ILE A 152 -16.01 -8.74 -3.71
N ASP A 153 -16.59 -8.90 -2.53
CA ASP A 153 -17.99 -9.25 -2.33
C ASP A 153 -18.95 -8.21 -2.94
N LYS A 154 -18.56 -6.93 -2.84
CA LYS A 154 -19.23 -5.80 -3.50
C LYS A 154 -18.93 -5.66 -4.99
N LYS A 155 -18.09 -6.54 -5.56
CA LYS A 155 -17.64 -6.49 -6.97
C LYS A 155 -16.88 -5.21 -7.35
N LEU A 156 -16.31 -4.51 -6.39
CA LEU A 156 -15.49 -3.31 -6.62
C LEU A 156 -14.07 -3.67 -7.08
N ILE A 157 -13.61 -4.88 -6.77
CA ILE A 157 -12.30 -5.41 -7.16
C ILE A 157 -12.47 -6.84 -7.68
N ASP A 158 -11.81 -7.14 -8.80
CA ASP A 158 -11.72 -8.49 -9.36
C ASP A 158 -10.60 -9.29 -8.66
N PRO A 159 -10.91 -10.39 -7.96
CA PRO A 159 -9.91 -11.19 -7.27
C PRO A 159 -8.98 -11.96 -8.20
N THR A 160 -9.34 -12.18 -9.46
CA THR A 160 -8.58 -13.03 -10.40
C THR A 160 -7.24 -12.44 -10.85
N LYS A 161 -7.04 -11.13 -10.66
CA LYS A 161 -5.85 -10.38 -11.12
C LYS A 161 -5.21 -9.53 -10.03
N LEU A 162 -5.36 -9.92 -8.77
CA LEU A 162 -4.86 -9.18 -7.61
C LEU A 162 -3.38 -9.47 -7.34
N TYR A 163 -2.51 -8.89 -8.15
CA TYR A 163 -1.07 -8.90 -7.94
C TYR A 163 -0.57 -7.51 -7.54
N GLY A 164 0.25 -7.46 -6.52
CA GLY A 164 0.77 -6.21 -5.95
C GLY A 164 2.02 -6.41 -5.11
N SER A 165 2.15 -5.61 -4.04
CA SER A 165 3.27 -5.75 -3.12
C SER A 165 3.16 -7.00 -2.24
N TRP A 166 4.26 -7.38 -1.62
CA TRP A 166 4.30 -8.47 -0.63
C TRP A 166 3.43 -8.18 0.62
N ALA A 167 3.15 -6.91 0.91
CA ALA A 167 2.32 -6.48 2.04
C ALA A 167 0.84 -6.26 1.67
N GLY A 168 0.44 -6.57 0.44
CA GLY A 168 -0.95 -6.45 0.01
C GLY A 168 -1.33 -5.08 -0.57
N ALA A 169 -0.37 -4.21 -0.85
CA ALA A 169 -0.63 -2.94 -1.52
C ALA A 169 -0.85 -3.15 -3.02
N TYR A 170 -1.79 -2.38 -3.60
CA TYR A 170 -2.29 -2.57 -4.96
C TYR A 170 -2.26 -1.29 -5.81
N GLY A 171 -2.00 -1.48 -7.09
CA GLY A 171 -2.13 -0.44 -8.11
C GLY A 171 -1.00 0.57 -8.17
N ASN A 172 -1.22 1.62 -8.96
CA ASN A 172 -0.23 2.63 -9.28
C ASN A 172 0.30 3.42 -8.07
N PHE A 173 -0.53 3.59 -7.03
CA PHE A 173 -0.20 4.32 -5.80
C PHE A 173 -0.11 3.40 -4.57
N GLN A 174 0.01 2.09 -4.76
CA GLN A 174 0.23 1.10 -3.71
C GLN A 174 -0.76 1.22 -2.53
N PHE A 175 -2.05 1.29 -2.84
CA PHE A 175 -3.09 1.38 -1.84
C PHE A 175 -3.32 0.08 -1.09
N MET A 176 -3.36 0.16 0.23
CA MET A 176 -3.85 -0.93 1.07
C MET A 176 -5.37 -1.09 0.93
N PRO A 177 -5.95 -2.28 1.15
CA PRO A 177 -7.41 -2.48 1.08
C PRO A 177 -8.23 -1.46 1.88
N SER A 178 -7.75 -1.05 3.06
CA SER A 178 -8.40 0.00 3.86
C SER A 178 -8.36 1.38 3.19
N THR A 179 -7.32 1.68 2.45
CA THR A 179 -7.24 2.93 1.67
C THR A 179 -8.19 2.87 0.48
N ILE A 180 -8.28 1.72 -0.19
CA ILE A 180 -9.18 1.53 -1.34
C ILE A 180 -10.64 1.75 -0.91
N ILE A 181 -11.11 1.07 0.13
CA ILE A 181 -12.53 1.14 0.53
C ILE A 181 -12.96 2.54 0.98
N ASN A 182 -12.02 3.34 1.51
CA ASN A 182 -12.31 4.68 2.04
C ASN A 182 -12.10 5.81 1.03
N TYR A 183 -11.23 5.62 0.03
CA TYR A 183 -10.76 6.75 -0.78
C TYR A 183 -10.73 6.49 -2.29
N ALA A 184 -10.83 5.22 -2.74
CA ALA A 184 -10.79 4.95 -4.17
C ALA A 184 -12.07 5.43 -4.86
N ILE A 185 -11.92 5.88 -6.09
CA ILE A 185 -12.96 6.48 -6.91
C ILE A 185 -12.93 5.86 -8.30
N ASP A 186 -14.09 5.49 -8.80
CA ASP A 186 -14.36 5.32 -10.21
C ASP A 186 -14.48 6.74 -10.81
N TYR A 187 -13.43 7.18 -11.50
CA TYR A 187 -13.35 8.56 -11.99
C TYR A 187 -13.80 8.69 -13.43
N ASP A 188 -13.63 7.67 -14.23
CA ASP A 188 -14.06 7.62 -15.64
C ASP A 188 -15.51 7.16 -15.81
N GLY A 189 -16.15 6.67 -14.72
CA GLY A 189 -17.59 6.38 -14.68
C GLY A 189 -17.98 5.06 -15.35
N ASP A 190 -17.03 4.12 -15.44
CA ASP A 190 -17.28 2.80 -16.03
C ASP A 190 -17.85 1.77 -15.04
N ASN A 191 -18.16 2.18 -13.81
CA ASN A 191 -18.62 1.40 -12.67
C ASN A 191 -17.59 0.41 -12.11
N LYS A 192 -16.30 0.66 -12.32
CA LYS A 192 -15.19 -0.10 -11.76
C LYS A 192 -14.19 0.82 -11.09
N ILE A 193 -13.37 0.26 -10.23
CA ILE A 193 -12.23 0.95 -9.61
C ILE A 193 -10.96 0.22 -10.04
N GLU A 194 -10.31 0.74 -11.07
CA GLU A 194 -9.17 0.08 -11.70
C GLU A 194 -7.83 0.77 -11.37
N LEU A 195 -7.37 0.64 -10.15
CA LEU A 195 -6.16 1.32 -9.64
C LEU A 195 -4.84 0.90 -10.30
N LYS A 196 -4.86 -0.09 -11.19
CA LYS A 196 -3.70 -0.56 -11.93
C LYS A 196 -3.77 -0.20 -13.42
N SER A 197 -4.92 -0.36 -14.03
CA SER A 197 -5.15 -0.22 -15.48
C SER A 197 -5.66 1.16 -15.88
N SER A 198 -6.53 1.79 -15.07
CA SER A 198 -7.01 3.14 -15.29
C SER A 198 -6.09 4.16 -14.59
N LEU A 199 -5.45 5.04 -15.39
CA LEU A 199 -4.69 6.16 -14.85
C LEU A 199 -5.62 7.20 -14.22
N ALA A 200 -6.84 7.35 -14.76
CA ALA A 200 -7.84 8.29 -14.26
C ALA A 200 -8.27 7.92 -12.83
N ASP A 201 -8.66 6.68 -12.60
CA ASP A 201 -9.04 6.20 -11.27
C ASP A 201 -7.86 6.26 -10.29
N SER A 202 -6.69 5.86 -10.76
CA SER A 202 -5.48 5.86 -9.93
C SER A 202 -5.15 7.26 -9.43
N LEU A 203 -5.11 8.24 -10.34
CA LEU A 203 -4.79 9.64 -10.00
C LEU A 203 -5.87 10.28 -9.14
N ALA A 204 -7.15 10.09 -9.51
CA ALA A 204 -8.27 10.66 -8.76
C ALA A 204 -8.37 10.06 -7.35
N SER A 205 -8.18 8.74 -7.21
CA SER A 205 -8.15 8.08 -5.91
C SER A 205 -7.00 8.59 -5.05
N ALA A 206 -5.79 8.75 -5.61
CA ALA A 206 -4.65 9.29 -4.89
C ALA A 206 -4.90 10.74 -4.46
N ALA A 207 -5.42 11.57 -5.34
CA ALA A 207 -5.75 12.96 -5.04
C ALA A 207 -6.85 13.07 -3.97
N ASN A 208 -7.90 12.24 -4.06
CA ASN A 208 -8.93 12.16 -3.03
C ASN A 208 -8.37 11.77 -1.67
N TYR A 209 -7.51 10.74 -1.63
CA TYR A 209 -6.84 10.32 -0.39
C TYR A 209 -6.03 11.46 0.22
N ILE A 210 -5.13 12.07 -0.56
CA ILE A 210 -4.24 13.17 -0.12
C ILE A 210 -5.06 14.37 0.38
N ASN A 211 -6.10 14.77 -0.36
CA ASN A 211 -7.00 15.85 0.07
C ASN A 211 -7.68 15.53 1.41
N ARG A 212 -8.26 14.33 1.54
CA ARG A 212 -9.05 13.95 2.71
C ARG A 212 -8.22 13.70 3.98
N ILE A 213 -6.93 13.40 3.85
CA ILE A 213 -6.02 13.35 5.01
C ILE A 213 -5.48 14.72 5.43
N GLY A 214 -5.91 15.80 4.77
CA GLY A 214 -5.65 17.17 5.22
C GLY A 214 -4.68 17.97 4.36
N TRP A 215 -4.35 17.54 3.14
CA TRP A 215 -3.54 18.32 2.22
C TRP A 215 -4.15 19.68 1.96
N LYS A 216 -3.31 20.71 1.96
CA LYS A 216 -3.70 22.08 1.66
C LYS A 216 -2.91 22.59 0.46
N LYS A 217 -3.61 22.79 -0.66
CA LYS A 217 -3.00 23.32 -1.90
C LYS A 217 -2.27 24.65 -1.63
N GLY A 218 -1.08 24.77 -2.20
CA GLY A 218 -0.24 25.95 -2.04
C GLY A 218 0.62 25.99 -0.77
N GLN A 219 0.48 24.99 0.11
CA GLN A 219 1.39 24.84 1.25
C GLN A 219 2.61 24.00 0.84
N PRO A 220 3.84 24.37 1.24
CA PRO A 220 5.01 23.58 0.96
C PRO A 220 5.00 22.27 1.78
N CYS A 221 5.53 21.17 1.20
CA CYS A 221 5.66 19.90 1.89
C CYS A 221 6.62 19.95 3.08
N PHE A 222 7.56 20.89 3.08
CA PHE A 222 8.55 21.12 4.14
C PHE A 222 9.09 22.53 4.10
N TYR A 223 9.61 22.99 5.23
CA TYR A 223 10.29 24.26 5.36
C TYR A 223 11.78 24.05 5.65
N ARG A 224 12.65 24.78 4.97
CA ARG A 224 14.06 24.84 5.35
C ARG A 224 14.19 25.73 6.59
N VAL A 225 14.68 25.17 7.66
CA VAL A 225 14.89 25.89 8.93
C VAL A 225 16.38 25.93 9.30
N LYS A 226 16.78 26.97 10.03
CA LYS A 226 18.09 27.07 10.65
C LYS A 226 17.91 26.93 12.17
N LEU A 227 18.56 25.95 12.77
CA LEU A 227 18.55 25.82 14.21
C LEU A 227 19.38 26.94 14.83
N THR A 228 18.77 27.75 15.69
CA THR A 228 19.43 28.88 16.40
C THR A 228 20.02 28.44 17.75
N LYS A 229 19.61 27.27 18.24
CA LYS A 229 20.11 26.68 19.50
C LYS A 229 20.41 25.20 19.26
N LYS A 230 21.29 24.64 20.12
CA LYS A 230 21.57 23.20 20.13
C LYS A 230 20.31 22.44 20.52
N VAL A 231 19.89 21.52 19.67
CA VAL A 231 18.73 20.66 19.93
C VAL A 231 19.17 19.53 20.87
N SER A 232 18.37 19.21 21.88
CA SER A 232 18.59 18.08 22.76
C SER A 232 18.60 16.76 21.97
N LYS A 233 19.45 15.80 22.36
CA LYS A 233 19.58 14.52 21.68
C LYS A 233 18.26 13.73 21.65
N GLU A 234 17.38 13.93 22.61
CA GLU A 234 16.06 13.29 22.65
C GLU A 234 15.14 13.67 21.49
N TYR A 235 15.31 14.88 20.90
CA TYR A 235 14.58 15.33 19.71
C TYR A 235 15.26 14.96 18.39
N ILE A 236 16.50 14.41 18.44
CA ILE A 236 17.22 13.96 17.24
C ILE A 236 16.91 12.47 17.02
N ASN A 237 15.68 12.19 16.60
CA ASN A 237 15.24 10.83 16.30
C ASN A 237 14.19 10.86 15.19
N SER A 238 13.94 9.70 14.55
CA SER A 238 12.97 9.53 13.48
C SER A 238 11.55 9.19 13.98
N SER A 239 11.30 9.24 15.29
CA SER A 239 10.01 8.89 15.86
C SER A 239 9.05 10.08 15.84
N ALA A 240 7.93 9.95 15.15
CA ALA A 240 6.85 10.95 15.14
C ALA A 240 6.18 11.15 16.51
N LYS A 241 6.49 10.33 17.51
CA LYS A 241 5.93 10.45 18.87
C LYS A 241 6.53 11.63 19.67
N ASN A 242 7.59 12.24 19.16
CA ASN A 242 8.32 13.30 19.83
C ASN A 242 8.20 14.65 19.08
N ILE A 243 7.21 14.80 18.23
CA ILE A 243 6.88 16.05 17.54
C ILE A 243 5.64 16.66 18.18
#